data_5d3a70e59aa276b9a92280c2c5c899a0
#
_entry.id   5d3a70e59aa276b9a92280c2c5c899a0
#
_cell.length_a   1.000
_cell.length_b   1.000
_cell.length_c   1.000
_cell.angle_alpha   90.00
_cell.angle_beta   90.00
_cell.angle_gamma   90.00
#
_symmetry.space_group_name_H-M   'P 1'
#
loop_
_entity.id
_entity.type
_entity.pdbx_description
1 polymer ?
#
loop_
_entity_poly.entity_id
_entity_poly.type
_entity_poly.pdbx_seq_one_letter_code
_entity_poly.pdbx_strand_id
1 'polypeptide(L)'
;MKHLICLIATFFILVSSASARDSLNVSSNENERIAARVLTDVGKSITYLGGSVVYCSAAYIAMMKYDSRVDSAYGLGIILGIAGLVYGGAAALCGLPFWIPSEIVLRTNGQSPYSYSDEKKKGFGVLLDVGTTFDDMIAPKLALGYNFSQHVFLGVGASYNILLTRTEKTKDILPVYLKSRFVIGSYLVSPYVDLDLGADALDGSFYYSTGMGVRYRLSQKQNALLGGFYAEACRNYSTMGFRLSYSF
;
A
#
# COMPACT_ATOMS: atom_id res chain seq x y z
N MET A 1 5.95 -14.00 -9.19
CA MET A 1 7.10 -13.22 -8.70
C MET A 1 7.57 -12.12 -9.64
N LYS A 2 7.75 -12.37 -10.98
CA LYS A 2 8.22 -11.33 -11.91
C LYS A 2 7.32 -10.09 -11.95
N HIS A 3 6.00 -10.25 -11.96
CA HIS A 3 5.04 -9.15 -11.97
C HIS A 3 5.08 -8.31 -10.69
N LEU A 4 5.31 -8.94 -9.55
CA LEU A 4 5.46 -8.26 -8.26
C LEU A 4 6.70 -7.34 -8.27
N ILE A 5 7.83 -7.86 -8.73
CA ILE A 5 9.08 -7.08 -8.82
C ILE A 5 8.90 -5.89 -9.76
N CYS A 6 8.26 -6.10 -10.93
CA CYS A 6 7.97 -5.02 -11.87
C CYS A 6 7.06 -3.94 -11.24
N LEU A 7 6.03 -4.33 -10.51
CA LEU A 7 5.10 -3.39 -9.89
C LEU A 7 5.79 -2.55 -8.79
N ILE A 8 6.58 -3.19 -7.94
CA ILE A 8 7.38 -2.51 -6.92
C ILE A 8 8.40 -1.57 -7.56
N ALA A 9 9.13 -2.02 -8.59
CA ALA A 9 10.10 -1.19 -9.30
C ALA A 9 9.42 0.02 -9.95
N THR A 10 8.27 -0.17 -10.58
CA THR A 10 7.47 0.92 -11.18
C THR A 10 7.06 1.94 -10.12
N PHE A 11 6.62 1.50 -8.94
CA PHE A 11 6.29 2.38 -7.83
C PHE A 11 7.48 3.23 -7.41
N PHE A 12 8.66 2.62 -7.20
CA PHE A 12 9.86 3.37 -6.81
C PHE A 12 10.32 4.36 -7.90
N ILE A 13 10.25 3.98 -9.17
CA ILE A 13 10.59 4.87 -10.29
C ILE A 13 9.64 6.07 -10.31
N LEU A 14 8.33 5.85 -10.14
CA LEU A 14 7.34 6.94 -10.12
C LEU A 14 7.53 7.86 -8.92
N VAL A 15 7.79 7.32 -7.73
CA VAL A 15 8.06 8.13 -6.53
C VAL A 15 9.34 8.95 -6.72
N SER A 16 10.43 8.34 -7.21
CA SER A 16 11.70 9.03 -7.45
C SER A 16 11.58 10.13 -8.50
N SER A 17 10.87 9.88 -9.60
CA SER A 17 10.66 10.88 -10.65
C SER A 17 9.78 12.04 -10.20
N ALA A 18 8.76 11.79 -9.38
CA ALA A 18 7.91 12.82 -8.81
C ALA A 18 8.68 13.69 -7.80
N SER A 19 9.49 13.09 -6.93
CA SER A 19 10.36 13.83 -5.99
C SER A 19 11.41 14.69 -6.73
N ALA A 20 11.99 14.19 -7.82
CA ALA A 20 12.96 14.91 -8.63
C ALA A 20 12.32 16.13 -9.36
N ARG A 21 11.06 16.02 -9.80
CA ARG A 21 10.36 17.10 -10.50
C ARG A 21 10.12 18.33 -9.62
N ASP A 22 9.82 18.11 -8.34
CA ASP A 22 9.63 19.22 -7.39
C ASP A 22 10.96 19.94 -7.06
N SER A 23 12.12 19.31 -7.34
CA SER A 23 13.45 19.84 -7.03
C SER A 23 14.08 20.72 -8.12
N LEU A 24 13.57 20.70 -9.35
CA LEU A 24 14.22 21.34 -10.51
C LEU A 24 14.11 22.88 -10.55
N ASN A 25 13.43 23.53 -9.60
CA ASN A 25 13.17 24.99 -9.63
C ASN A 25 13.98 25.81 -8.62
N VAL A 26 15.13 25.34 -8.14
CA VAL A 26 15.75 25.94 -6.97
C VAL A 26 17.26 26.20 -7.08
N SER A 27 17.75 27.30 -6.45
CA SER A 27 19.11 27.83 -6.50
C SER A 27 20.15 27.04 -5.66
N SER A 28 21.47 27.29 -5.89
CA SER A 28 22.61 26.48 -5.45
C SER A 28 22.77 26.21 -3.92
N ASN A 29 22.21 27.07 -3.05
CA ASN A 29 22.20 26.84 -1.59
C ASN A 29 21.17 25.80 -1.12
N GLU A 30 20.37 25.28 -2.03
CA GLU A 30 19.27 24.36 -1.77
C GLU A 30 19.59 22.91 -2.12
N ASN A 31 20.73 22.62 -2.77
CA ASN A 31 21.08 21.24 -3.15
C ASN A 31 21.17 20.28 -1.93
N GLU A 32 21.73 20.75 -0.81
CA GLU A 32 21.76 19.94 0.43
C GLU A 32 20.37 19.73 1.01
N ARG A 33 19.52 20.75 0.93
CA ARG A 33 18.12 20.65 1.40
C ARG A 33 17.30 19.73 0.53
N ILE A 34 17.51 19.75 -0.78
CA ILE A 34 16.86 18.84 -1.73
C ILE A 34 17.31 17.41 -1.45
N ALA A 35 18.60 17.17 -1.27
CA ALA A 35 19.13 15.85 -0.93
C ALA A 35 18.54 15.33 0.39
N ALA A 36 18.47 16.16 1.44
CA ALA A 36 17.87 15.77 2.71
C ALA A 36 16.37 15.46 2.57
N ARG A 37 15.62 16.18 1.75
CA ARG A 37 14.21 15.90 1.47
C ARG A 37 14.03 14.56 0.76
N VAL A 38 14.77 14.33 -0.32
CA VAL A 38 14.71 13.07 -1.07
C VAL A 38 15.07 11.88 -0.16
N LEU A 39 16.13 12.02 0.65
CA LEU A 39 16.52 10.96 1.60
C LEU A 39 15.44 10.71 2.67
N THR A 40 14.79 11.77 3.17
CA THR A 40 13.67 11.63 4.11
C THR A 40 12.49 10.88 3.48
N ASP A 41 12.09 11.24 2.26
CA ASP A 41 10.96 10.63 1.58
C ASP A 41 11.25 9.17 1.18
N VAL A 42 12.46 8.89 0.72
CA VAL A 42 12.92 7.53 0.41
C VAL A 42 12.99 6.69 1.69
N GLY A 43 13.59 7.22 2.76
CA GLY A 43 13.69 6.53 4.05
C GLY A 43 12.31 6.21 4.63
N LYS A 44 11.37 7.18 4.61
CA LYS A 44 9.97 6.96 5.01
C LYS A 44 9.31 5.89 4.17
N SER A 45 9.48 5.94 2.85
CA SER A 45 8.89 4.97 1.93
C SER A 45 9.37 3.55 2.23
N ILE A 46 10.68 3.36 2.40
CA ILE A 46 11.26 2.05 2.75
C ILE A 46 10.74 1.56 4.10
N THR A 47 10.74 2.42 5.13
CA THR A 47 10.26 2.07 6.47
C THR A 47 8.78 1.68 6.46
N TYR A 48 7.93 2.45 5.79
CA TYR A 48 6.51 2.17 5.75
C TYR A 48 6.18 0.94 4.90
N LEU A 49 6.89 0.73 3.77
CA LEU A 49 6.72 -0.49 2.97
C LEU A 49 7.20 -1.73 3.73
N GLY A 50 8.33 -1.65 4.42
CA GLY A 50 8.77 -2.74 5.29
C GLY A 50 7.75 -3.04 6.39
N GLY A 51 7.24 -2.01 7.04
CA GLY A 51 6.16 -2.13 8.03
C GLY A 51 4.88 -2.72 7.45
N SER A 52 4.55 -2.40 6.19
CA SER A 52 3.38 -2.98 5.52
C SER A 52 3.55 -4.49 5.25
N VAL A 53 4.75 -4.94 4.92
CA VAL A 53 5.05 -6.38 4.81
C VAL A 53 4.85 -7.08 6.14
N VAL A 54 5.36 -6.50 7.25
CA VAL A 54 5.15 -7.05 8.60
C VAL A 54 3.67 -7.15 8.93
N TYR A 55 2.93 -6.06 8.74
CA TYR A 55 1.50 -6.00 9.03
C TYR A 55 0.71 -7.05 8.24
N CYS A 56 0.90 -7.10 6.91
CA CYS A 56 0.18 -8.02 6.05
C CYS A 56 0.58 -9.48 6.30
N SER A 57 1.84 -9.75 6.64
CA SER A 57 2.30 -11.09 7.01
C SER A 57 1.64 -11.57 8.30
N ALA A 58 1.53 -10.69 9.30
CA ALA A 58 0.82 -11.00 10.55
C ALA A 58 -0.67 -11.24 10.29
N ALA A 59 -1.31 -10.39 9.48
CA ALA A 59 -2.70 -10.56 9.08
C ALA A 59 -2.91 -11.88 8.33
N TYR A 60 -2.03 -12.21 7.40
CA TYR A 60 -2.09 -13.45 6.63
C TYR A 60 -1.97 -14.71 7.51
N ILE A 61 -1.03 -14.72 8.47
CA ILE A 61 -0.91 -15.81 9.45
C ILE A 61 -2.20 -15.95 10.28
N ALA A 62 -2.77 -14.81 10.71
CA ALA A 62 -4.02 -14.81 11.47
C ALA A 62 -5.20 -15.37 10.66
N MET A 63 -5.28 -15.04 9.38
CA MET A 63 -6.28 -15.54 8.45
C MET A 63 -6.17 -17.06 8.28
N MET A 64 -4.96 -17.57 8.07
CA MET A 64 -4.71 -19.00 7.90
C MET A 64 -5.09 -19.82 9.14
N LYS A 65 -4.85 -19.30 10.33
CA LYS A 65 -5.20 -19.98 11.58
C LYS A 65 -6.72 -20.22 11.73
N TYR A 66 -7.53 -19.37 11.08
CA TYR A 66 -8.98 -19.48 11.13
C TYR A 66 -9.56 -20.52 10.14
N ASP A 67 -8.81 -20.83 9.07
CA ASP A 67 -9.25 -21.79 8.05
C ASP A 67 -8.66 -23.18 8.33
N SER A 68 -9.38 -23.98 9.09
CA SER A 68 -8.96 -25.33 9.55
C SER A 68 -8.93 -26.43 8.47
N ARG A 69 -9.10 -26.08 7.18
CA ARG A 69 -9.25 -27.04 6.07
C ARG A 69 -8.01 -27.26 5.22
N VAL A 70 -6.88 -26.60 5.54
CA VAL A 70 -5.70 -26.59 4.65
C VAL A 70 -4.53 -27.32 5.30
N ASP A 71 -4.50 -28.65 5.20
CA ASP A 71 -3.48 -29.46 5.87
C ASP A 71 -2.05 -29.33 5.31
N SER A 72 -1.87 -29.19 4.01
CA SER A 72 -0.51 -29.13 3.41
C SER A 72 -0.02 -27.73 3.04
N ALA A 73 -0.91 -26.83 2.64
CA ALA A 73 -0.57 -25.44 2.32
C ALA A 73 -0.35 -24.57 3.58
N TYR A 74 -0.89 -25.02 4.74
CA TYR A 74 -0.79 -24.31 6.02
C TYR A 74 0.67 -24.12 6.46
N GLY A 75 1.50 -25.16 6.38
CA GLY A 75 2.91 -25.07 6.74
C GLY A 75 3.70 -24.10 5.88
N LEU A 76 3.49 -24.12 4.56
CA LEU A 76 4.14 -23.20 3.63
C LEU A 76 3.69 -21.74 3.86
N GLY A 77 2.40 -21.53 4.09
CA GLY A 77 1.85 -20.21 4.38
C GLY A 77 2.41 -19.59 5.66
N ILE A 78 2.56 -20.37 6.73
CA ILE A 78 3.21 -19.91 7.96
C ILE A 78 4.67 -19.54 7.70
N ILE A 79 5.42 -20.36 6.96
CA ILE A 79 6.83 -20.08 6.62
C ILE A 79 6.94 -18.76 5.84
N LEU A 80 6.08 -18.56 4.83
CA LEU A 80 6.04 -17.32 4.06
C LEU A 80 5.66 -16.12 4.93
N GLY A 81 4.70 -16.29 5.83
CA GLY A 81 4.31 -15.24 6.80
C GLY A 81 5.46 -14.89 7.75
N ILE A 82 6.16 -15.86 8.31
CA ILE A 82 7.34 -15.64 9.17
C ILE A 82 8.46 -14.96 8.36
N ALA A 83 8.74 -15.43 7.15
CA ALA A 83 9.73 -14.80 6.28
C ALA A 83 9.37 -13.32 6.01
N GLY A 84 8.10 -13.03 5.75
CA GLY A 84 7.60 -11.66 5.60
C GLY A 84 7.80 -10.80 6.85
N LEU A 85 7.58 -11.35 8.05
CA LEU A 85 7.86 -10.64 9.31
C LEU A 85 9.34 -10.28 9.44
N VAL A 86 10.23 -11.21 9.14
CA VAL A 86 11.69 -11.01 9.26
C VAL A 86 12.20 -10.03 8.21
N TYR A 87 11.92 -10.27 6.93
CA TYR A 87 12.40 -9.42 5.83
C TYR A 87 11.73 -8.05 5.82
N GLY A 88 10.44 -7.97 6.14
CA GLY A 88 9.72 -6.71 6.27
C GLY A 88 10.26 -5.87 7.43
N GLY A 89 10.53 -6.51 8.57
CA GLY A 89 11.15 -5.86 9.72
C GLY A 89 12.55 -5.34 9.40
N ALA A 90 13.39 -6.14 8.75
CA ALA A 90 14.71 -5.71 8.30
C ALA A 90 14.63 -4.53 7.32
N ALA A 91 13.73 -4.58 6.34
CA ALA A 91 13.51 -3.49 5.40
C ALA A 91 13.05 -2.21 6.11
N ALA A 92 12.11 -2.31 7.07
CA ALA A 92 11.67 -1.16 7.86
C ALA A 92 12.83 -0.51 8.63
N LEU A 93 13.69 -1.32 9.25
CA LEU A 93 14.88 -0.85 9.96
C LEU A 93 15.90 -0.20 9.02
N CYS A 94 16.07 -0.70 7.79
CA CYS A 94 16.96 -0.13 6.79
C CYS A 94 16.54 1.28 6.32
N GLY A 95 15.27 1.63 6.41
CA GLY A 95 14.77 2.97 6.09
C GLY A 95 15.12 4.03 7.14
N LEU A 96 15.24 3.64 8.41
CA LEU A 96 15.46 4.57 9.52
C LEU A 96 16.76 5.40 9.41
N PRO A 97 17.93 4.84 9.02
CA PRO A 97 19.17 5.60 8.86
C PRO A 97 19.07 6.71 7.80
N PHE A 98 18.20 6.56 6.82
CA PHE A 98 17.96 7.61 5.81
C PHE A 98 16.94 8.62 6.28
N TRP A 99 15.89 8.17 6.97
CA TRP A 99 14.80 9.02 7.43
C TRP A 99 15.21 9.92 8.60
N ILE A 100 15.70 9.33 9.71
CA ILE A 100 15.89 10.07 10.97
C ILE A 100 16.94 11.20 10.83
N PRO A 101 18.17 10.97 10.32
CA PRO A 101 19.14 12.03 10.21
C PRO A 101 18.72 13.13 9.25
N SER A 102 18.12 12.78 8.11
CA SER A 102 17.71 13.77 7.12
C SER A 102 16.53 14.61 7.61
N GLU A 103 15.59 14.05 8.39
CA GLU A 103 14.52 14.82 9.02
C GLU A 103 15.07 15.77 10.11
N ILE A 104 16.09 15.36 10.87
CA ILE A 104 16.78 16.22 11.84
C ILE A 104 17.41 17.42 11.11
N VAL A 105 18.12 17.18 10.00
CA VAL A 105 18.73 18.25 9.18
C VAL A 105 17.67 19.24 8.68
N LEU A 106 16.53 18.75 8.20
CA LEU A 106 15.43 19.61 7.74
C LEU A 106 14.86 20.46 8.88
N ARG A 107 14.66 19.89 10.08
CA ARG A 107 14.12 20.61 11.24
C ARG A 107 15.09 21.65 11.79
N THR A 108 16.38 21.34 11.84
CA THR A 108 17.43 22.27 12.32
C THR A 108 17.56 23.50 11.41
N ASN A 109 17.27 23.33 10.13
CA ASN A 109 17.27 24.42 9.16
C ASN A 109 15.94 25.21 9.11
N GLY A 110 15.08 25.08 10.13
CA GLY A 110 13.82 25.80 10.24
C GLY A 110 12.75 25.40 9.23
N GLN A 111 12.95 24.30 8.52
CA GLN A 111 11.97 23.76 7.59
C GLN A 111 11.08 22.76 8.34
N SER A 112 9.81 23.12 8.50
CA SER A 112 8.82 22.13 8.90
C SER A 112 8.81 20.99 7.87
N PRO A 113 8.93 19.71 8.29
CA PRO A 113 8.64 18.61 7.40
C PRO A 113 7.21 18.84 6.91
N TYR A 114 7.06 19.17 5.64
CA TYR A 114 5.82 19.47 4.92
C TYR A 114 4.52 19.28 5.71
N SER A 115 4.07 20.27 6.40
CA SER A 115 2.67 20.47 6.70
C SER A 115 2.05 21.05 5.42
N TYR A 116 1.57 20.22 4.52
CA TYR A 116 0.65 20.68 3.49
C TYR A 116 -0.55 21.24 4.23
N SER A 117 -0.87 22.53 3.93
CA SER A 117 -1.99 23.23 4.56
C SER A 117 -3.23 22.32 4.59
N ASP A 118 -3.86 22.28 5.76
CA ASP A 118 -5.06 21.51 6.08
C ASP A 118 -6.31 21.98 5.31
N GLU A 119 -6.21 22.32 4.05
CA GLU A 119 -7.39 22.49 3.22
C GLU A 119 -8.10 21.13 3.13
N LYS A 120 -9.04 20.96 4.05
CA LYS A 120 -9.94 19.82 4.19
C LYS A 120 -10.72 19.63 2.89
N LYS A 121 -10.17 18.93 1.95
CA LYS A 121 -10.90 18.57 0.75
C LYS A 121 -11.76 17.38 1.08
N LYS A 122 -13.00 17.66 1.47
CA LYS A 122 -14.10 16.71 1.48
C LYS A 122 -14.63 16.59 0.07
N GLY A 123 -15.02 15.40 -0.35
CA GLY A 123 -15.62 15.23 -1.65
C GLY A 123 -15.60 13.79 -2.16
N PHE A 124 -16.24 13.60 -3.28
CA PHE A 124 -16.19 12.33 -3.98
C PHE A 124 -14.79 11.99 -4.41
N GLY A 125 -14.43 10.71 -4.29
CA GLY A 125 -13.14 10.19 -4.69
C GLY A 125 -13.30 8.87 -5.43
N VAL A 126 -12.35 8.62 -6.33
CA VAL A 126 -12.23 7.39 -7.09
C VAL A 126 -10.88 6.78 -6.78
N LEU A 127 -10.87 5.49 -6.49
CA LEU A 127 -9.66 4.72 -6.27
C LEU A 127 -9.56 3.63 -7.34
N LEU A 128 -8.47 3.66 -8.08
CA LEU A 128 -8.09 2.62 -9.02
C LEU A 128 -6.92 1.85 -8.42
N ASP A 129 -7.12 0.57 -8.17
CA ASP A 129 -6.11 -0.29 -7.59
C ASP A 129 -5.78 -1.43 -8.57
N VAL A 130 -4.52 -1.81 -8.66
CA VAL A 130 -4.08 -3.04 -9.31
C VAL A 130 -3.25 -3.82 -8.31
N GLY A 131 -3.73 -4.98 -7.92
CA GLY A 131 -3.04 -5.91 -7.04
C GLY A 131 -2.41 -7.05 -7.81
N THR A 132 -1.31 -7.57 -7.30
CA THR A 132 -0.75 -8.87 -7.71
C THR A 132 -0.43 -9.67 -6.46
N THR A 133 -0.67 -10.96 -6.51
CA THR A 133 -0.41 -11.86 -5.39
C THR A 133 0.80 -12.75 -5.66
N PHE A 134 1.28 -13.39 -4.61
CA PHE A 134 2.35 -14.39 -4.75
C PHE A 134 1.90 -15.64 -5.52
N ASP A 135 0.59 -15.87 -5.62
CA ASP A 135 -0.03 -16.99 -6.33
C ASP A 135 -0.32 -16.68 -7.81
N ASP A 136 0.43 -15.73 -8.40
CA ASP A 136 0.32 -15.30 -9.80
C ASP A 136 -1.12 -14.86 -10.20
N MET A 137 -1.78 -14.12 -9.31
CA MET A 137 -3.07 -13.52 -9.59
C MET A 137 -2.91 -12.01 -9.81
N ILE A 138 -3.70 -11.46 -10.74
CA ILE A 138 -3.86 -10.02 -10.93
C ILE A 138 -5.29 -9.63 -10.52
N ALA A 139 -5.40 -8.62 -9.68
CA ALA A 139 -6.66 -8.12 -9.16
C ALA A 139 -6.83 -6.63 -9.46
N PRO A 140 -7.40 -6.26 -10.61
CA PRO A 140 -7.88 -4.90 -10.82
C PRO A 140 -9.07 -4.62 -9.89
N LYS A 141 -9.03 -3.46 -9.22
CA LYS A 141 -10.04 -3.03 -8.26
C LYS A 141 -10.45 -1.59 -8.55
N LEU A 142 -11.73 -1.31 -8.46
CA LEU A 142 -12.30 0.03 -8.55
C LEU A 142 -13.12 0.29 -7.29
N ALA A 143 -12.91 1.43 -6.66
CA ALA A 143 -13.76 1.89 -5.57
C ALA A 143 -14.20 3.34 -5.78
N LEU A 144 -15.47 3.60 -5.51
CA LEU A 144 -16.09 4.90 -5.54
C LEU A 144 -16.57 5.25 -4.13
N GLY A 145 -16.33 6.46 -3.68
CA GLY A 145 -16.68 6.82 -2.32
C GLY A 145 -16.51 8.29 -2.01
N TYR A 146 -16.43 8.59 -0.73
CA TYR A 146 -16.35 9.94 -0.22
C TYR A 146 -15.17 10.11 0.73
N ASN A 147 -14.39 11.15 0.49
CA ASN A 147 -13.32 11.59 1.38
C ASN A 147 -13.95 12.49 2.47
N PHE A 148 -14.10 11.98 3.69
CA PHE A 148 -14.58 12.74 4.84
C PHE A 148 -13.53 13.76 5.32
N SER A 149 -12.28 13.42 5.10
CA SER A 149 -11.11 14.25 5.34
C SER A 149 -9.96 13.78 4.46
N GLN A 150 -8.82 14.45 4.52
CA GLN A 150 -7.59 13.95 3.89
C GLN A 150 -7.09 12.62 4.47
N HIS A 151 -7.63 12.21 5.62
CA HIS A 151 -7.22 11.01 6.37
C HIS A 151 -8.19 9.84 6.20
N VAL A 152 -9.45 10.09 5.85
CA VAL A 152 -10.50 9.05 5.86
C VAL A 152 -11.26 9.06 4.56
N PHE A 153 -11.22 7.93 3.87
CA PHE A 153 -12.05 7.61 2.72
C PHE A 153 -12.94 6.41 3.07
N LEU A 154 -14.23 6.51 2.71
CA LEU A 154 -15.18 5.39 2.76
C LEU A 154 -15.88 5.29 1.41
N GLY A 155 -16.02 4.07 0.91
CA GLY A 155 -16.63 3.83 -0.39
C GLY A 155 -17.10 2.41 -0.59
N VAL A 156 -17.62 2.17 -1.76
CA VAL A 156 -17.96 0.84 -2.28
C VAL A 156 -17.04 0.50 -3.43
N GLY A 157 -16.63 -0.74 -3.52
CA GLY A 157 -15.73 -1.19 -4.57
C GLY A 157 -16.08 -2.57 -5.08
N ALA A 158 -15.52 -2.87 -6.23
CA ALA A 158 -15.52 -4.21 -6.81
C ALA A 158 -14.12 -4.55 -7.32
N SER A 159 -13.81 -5.83 -7.33
CA SER A 159 -12.59 -6.32 -7.96
C SER A 159 -12.89 -7.55 -8.81
N TYR A 160 -12.02 -7.80 -9.78
CA TYR A 160 -12.06 -9.02 -10.55
C TYR A 160 -10.71 -9.70 -10.45
N ASN A 161 -10.67 -10.85 -9.80
CA ASN A 161 -9.43 -11.53 -9.51
C ASN A 161 -9.14 -12.55 -10.61
N ILE A 162 -8.13 -12.26 -11.44
CA ILE A 162 -7.73 -13.05 -12.61
C ILE A 162 -6.56 -13.93 -12.20
N LEU A 163 -6.77 -15.24 -12.23
CA LEU A 163 -5.72 -16.22 -12.04
C LEU A 163 -4.94 -16.41 -13.35
N LEU A 164 -3.64 -16.14 -13.33
CA LEU A 164 -2.76 -16.31 -14.49
C LEU A 164 -2.43 -17.78 -14.74
N THR A 165 -2.41 -18.58 -13.68
CA THR A 165 -2.18 -20.02 -13.75
C THR A 165 -3.48 -20.74 -13.41
N ARG A 166 -4.24 -21.17 -14.41
CA ARG A 166 -5.49 -21.91 -14.22
C ARG A 166 -5.19 -23.35 -13.81
N THR A 167 -5.57 -23.69 -12.59
CA THR A 167 -5.74 -25.08 -12.16
C THR A 167 -7.25 -25.37 -12.18
N GLU A 168 -7.68 -26.57 -12.54
CA GLU A 168 -9.10 -26.95 -12.71
C GLU A 168 -10.01 -26.66 -11.50
N LYS A 169 -9.45 -26.34 -10.34
CA LYS A 169 -10.18 -26.06 -9.09
C LYS A 169 -10.33 -24.59 -8.74
N THR A 170 -9.68 -23.68 -9.49
CA THR A 170 -9.70 -22.26 -9.17
C THR A 170 -10.73 -21.53 -10.02
N LYS A 171 -11.75 -20.98 -9.36
CA LYS A 171 -12.79 -20.16 -9.97
C LYS A 171 -12.39 -18.69 -9.88
N ASP A 172 -12.79 -17.92 -10.91
CA ASP A 172 -12.72 -16.47 -10.84
C ASP A 172 -13.55 -15.97 -9.66
N ILE A 173 -13.11 -14.88 -9.03
CA ILE A 173 -13.75 -14.28 -7.87
C ILE A 173 -14.09 -12.83 -8.23
N LEU A 174 -15.31 -12.41 -7.93
CA LEU A 174 -15.82 -11.05 -8.15
C LEU A 174 -16.28 -10.42 -6.83
N PRO A 175 -15.37 -10.02 -5.95
CA PRO A 175 -15.74 -9.39 -4.70
C PRO A 175 -16.37 -8.01 -4.91
N VAL A 176 -17.49 -7.78 -4.21
CA VAL A 176 -18.10 -6.46 -4.02
C VAL A 176 -17.98 -6.12 -2.54
N TYR A 177 -17.43 -4.94 -2.20
CA TYR A 177 -17.02 -4.64 -0.84
C TYR A 177 -17.21 -3.17 -0.44
N LEU A 178 -17.32 -2.94 0.85
CA LEU A 178 -17.13 -1.63 1.47
C LEU A 178 -15.64 -1.43 1.69
N LYS A 179 -15.12 -0.30 1.23
CA LYS A 179 -13.72 0.09 1.37
C LYS A 179 -13.57 1.21 2.37
N SER A 180 -12.70 1.01 3.35
CA SER A 180 -12.26 2.04 4.29
C SER A 180 -10.77 2.25 4.12
N ARG A 181 -10.33 3.51 3.98
CA ARG A 181 -8.92 3.88 3.94
C ARG A 181 -8.63 4.94 4.98
N PHE A 182 -7.59 4.70 5.76
CA PHE A 182 -7.09 5.61 6.78
C PHE A 182 -5.67 6.02 6.45
N VAL A 183 -5.42 7.32 6.28
CA VAL A 183 -4.09 7.89 6.03
C VAL A 183 -3.58 8.54 7.30
N ILE A 184 -2.39 8.18 7.73
CA ILE A 184 -1.79 8.67 8.97
C ILE A 184 -0.85 9.83 8.65
N GLY A 185 -1.21 11.03 9.12
CA GLY A 185 -0.42 12.24 8.89
C GLY A 185 -0.73 12.96 7.57
N SER A 186 -0.26 14.20 7.47
CA SER A 186 -0.51 15.12 6.34
C SER A 186 0.77 15.40 5.56
N TYR A 187 1.66 14.42 5.47
CA TYR A 187 2.95 14.55 4.79
C TYR A 187 2.85 14.23 3.30
N LEU A 188 3.88 14.61 2.55
CA LEU A 188 4.03 14.22 1.15
C LEU A 188 4.04 12.69 1.02
N VAL A 189 4.79 12.04 1.89
CA VAL A 189 4.84 10.59 2.07
C VAL A 189 4.17 10.23 3.38
N SER A 190 3.03 9.54 3.33
CA SER A 190 2.23 9.19 4.51
C SER A 190 1.89 7.71 4.49
N PRO A 191 1.94 7.00 5.62
CA PRO A 191 1.44 5.64 5.68
C PRO A 191 -0.09 5.63 5.60
N TYR A 192 -0.62 4.55 5.04
CA TYR A 192 -2.06 4.30 5.01
C TYR A 192 -2.39 2.87 5.39
N VAL A 193 -3.61 2.67 5.86
CA VAL A 193 -4.21 1.36 6.13
C VAL A 193 -5.53 1.28 5.39
N ASP A 194 -5.76 0.16 4.71
CA ASP A 194 -7.01 -0.17 4.03
C ASP A 194 -7.70 -1.34 4.72
N LEU A 195 -9.03 -1.30 4.72
CA LEU A 195 -9.90 -2.40 5.11
C LEU A 195 -11.03 -2.50 4.10
N ASP A 196 -11.18 -3.69 3.50
CA ASP A 196 -12.24 -4.01 2.57
C ASP A 196 -13.09 -5.16 3.16
N LEU A 197 -14.41 -4.99 3.26
CA LEU A 197 -15.35 -5.99 3.80
C LEU A 197 -16.51 -6.16 2.84
N GLY A 198 -16.82 -7.39 2.44
CA GLY A 198 -17.87 -7.62 1.46
C GLY A 198 -18.18 -9.08 1.22
N ALA A 199 -18.63 -9.37 0.02
CA ALA A 199 -18.96 -10.72 -0.43
C ALA A 199 -18.56 -10.92 -1.90
N ASP A 200 -18.27 -12.15 -2.26
CA ASP A 200 -18.13 -12.55 -3.66
C ASP A 200 -19.50 -12.55 -4.33
N ALA A 201 -19.65 -11.79 -5.40
CA ALA A 201 -20.90 -11.70 -6.15
C ALA A 201 -21.26 -13.00 -6.89
N LEU A 202 -20.33 -13.92 -7.09
CA LEU A 202 -20.55 -15.18 -7.82
C LEU A 202 -21.14 -16.28 -6.93
N ASP A 203 -20.78 -16.32 -5.64
CA ASP A 203 -21.22 -17.38 -4.74
C ASP A 203 -21.69 -16.93 -3.36
N GLY A 204 -21.66 -15.62 -3.08
CA GLY A 204 -22.12 -15.03 -1.83
C GLY A 204 -21.18 -15.24 -0.65
N SER A 205 -19.99 -15.81 -0.86
CA SER A 205 -19.03 -16.04 0.23
C SER A 205 -18.48 -14.75 0.78
N PHE A 206 -18.21 -14.71 2.09
CA PHE A 206 -17.65 -13.55 2.76
C PHE A 206 -16.25 -13.24 2.21
N TYR A 207 -16.05 -11.96 1.86
CA TYR A 207 -14.77 -11.42 1.41
C TYR A 207 -14.26 -10.39 2.41
N TYR A 208 -12.99 -10.48 2.75
CA TYR A 208 -12.33 -9.40 3.44
C TYR A 208 -10.88 -9.23 2.96
N SER A 209 -10.40 -8.00 2.98
CA SER A 209 -9.02 -7.66 2.67
C SER A 209 -8.55 -6.57 3.61
N THR A 210 -7.30 -6.65 4.02
CA THR A 210 -6.63 -5.59 4.75
C THR A 210 -5.28 -5.30 4.12
N GLY A 211 -4.88 -4.05 4.10
CA GLY A 211 -3.62 -3.63 3.52
C GLY A 211 -3.01 -2.44 4.24
N MET A 212 -1.71 -2.31 4.12
CA MET A 212 -0.96 -1.18 4.62
C MET A 212 0.11 -0.79 3.59
N GLY A 213 0.45 0.48 3.52
CA GLY A 213 1.46 0.94 2.58
C GLY A 213 1.78 2.41 2.71
N VAL A 214 2.27 2.96 1.62
CA VAL A 214 2.72 4.34 1.49
C VAL A 214 1.84 5.07 0.48
N ARG A 215 1.35 6.23 0.88
CA ARG A 215 0.69 7.20 0.02
C ARG A 215 1.68 8.29 -0.33
N TYR A 216 1.88 8.53 -1.62
CA TYR A 216 2.63 9.64 -2.15
C TYR A 216 1.68 10.65 -2.79
N ARG A 217 1.64 11.88 -2.27
CA ARG A 217 0.79 12.96 -2.79
C ARG A 217 1.43 13.56 -4.03
N LEU A 218 0.73 13.53 -5.17
CA LEU A 218 1.23 14.03 -6.46
C LEU A 218 0.87 15.50 -6.70
N SER A 219 -0.18 16.00 -6.06
CA SER A 219 -0.70 17.34 -6.30
C SER A 219 -1.47 17.86 -5.08
N GLN A 220 -1.61 19.18 -4.99
CA GLN A 220 -2.52 19.83 -4.04
C GLN A 220 -4.00 19.44 -4.26
N LYS A 221 -4.34 18.91 -5.46
CA LYS A 221 -5.70 18.47 -5.83
C LYS A 221 -6.08 17.06 -5.35
N GLN A 222 -5.46 16.52 -4.30
CA GLN A 222 -5.74 15.20 -3.74
C GLN A 222 -5.25 13.98 -4.54
N ASN A 223 -4.77 14.16 -5.75
CA ASN A 223 -4.23 13.03 -6.51
C ASN A 223 -3.05 12.42 -5.76
N ALA A 224 -3.11 11.14 -5.57
CA ALA A 224 -2.05 10.43 -4.86
C ALA A 224 -1.79 9.07 -5.52
N LEU A 225 -0.52 8.71 -5.54
CA LEU A 225 -0.07 7.36 -5.83
C LEU A 225 0.10 6.61 -4.51
N LEU A 226 -0.38 5.39 -4.44
CA LEU A 226 -0.24 4.57 -3.26
C LEU A 226 0.37 3.22 -3.65
N GLY A 227 1.26 2.71 -2.82
CA GLY A 227 1.84 1.39 -2.96
C GLY A 227 1.90 0.70 -1.62
N GLY A 228 1.59 -0.59 -1.57
CA GLY A 228 1.62 -1.32 -0.32
C GLY A 228 1.30 -2.79 -0.47
N PHE A 229 1.48 -3.51 0.60
CA PHE A 229 1.12 -4.92 0.69
C PHE A 229 -0.31 -5.06 1.21
N TYR A 230 -0.95 -6.15 0.82
CA TYR A 230 -2.29 -6.50 1.29
C TYR A 230 -2.39 -8.00 1.49
N ALA A 231 -3.28 -8.38 2.38
CA ALA A 231 -3.74 -9.75 2.56
C ALA A 231 -5.25 -9.78 2.34
N GLU A 232 -5.74 -10.79 1.65
CA GLU A 232 -7.17 -10.96 1.40
C GLU A 232 -7.58 -12.41 1.55
N ALA A 233 -8.83 -12.60 1.93
CA ALA A 233 -9.43 -13.92 2.06
C ALA A 233 -10.88 -13.91 1.57
N CYS A 234 -11.25 -14.98 0.89
CA CYS A 234 -12.60 -15.26 0.43
C CYS A 234 -12.80 -16.77 0.42
N ARG A 235 -13.83 -17.27 1.11
CA ARG A 235 -14.17 -18.70 1.18
C ARG A 235 -12.99 -19.61 1.57
N ASN A 236 -12.42 -20.32 0.60
CA ASN A 236 -11.29 -21.27 0.76
C ASN A 236 -9.98 -20.70 0.21
N TYR A 237 -9.90 -19.42 0.06
CA TYR A 237 -8.81 -18.72 -0.56
C TYR A 237 -8.32 -17.63 0.39
N SER A 238 -7.04 -17.65 0.68
CA SER A 238 -6.35 -16.58 1.36
C SER A 238 -5.01 -16.34 0.68
N THR A 239 -4.70 -15.08 0.41
CA THR A 239 -3.47 -14.71 -0.27
C THR A 239 -2.92 -13.40 0.25
N MET A 240 -1.67 -13.16 -0.08
CA MET A 240 -0.98 -11.90 0.17
C MET A 240 -0.35 -11.40 -1.14
N GLY A 241 -0.28 -10.08 -1.29
CA GLY A 241 0.27 -9.50 -2.49
C GLY A 241 0.67 -8.04 -2.32
N PHE A 242 1.07 -7.44 -3.44
CA PHE A 242 1.38 -6.02 -3.53
C PHE A 242 0.30 -5.32 -4.36
N ARG A 243 -0.08 -4.11 -3.93
CA ARG A 243 -1.08 -3.28 -4.59
C ARG A 243 -0.48 -1.92 -4.94
N LEU A 244 -0.72 -1.49 -6.17
CA LEU A 244 -0.50 -0.13 -6.62
C LEU A 244 -1.86 0.53 -6.82
N SER A 245 -2.02 1.74 -6.30
CA SER A 245 -3.28 2.47 -6.33
C SER A 245 -3.08 3.89 -6.80
N TYR A 246 -4.08 4.41 -7.48
CA TYR A 246 -4.17 5.82 -7.82
C TYR A 246 -5.48 6.40 -7.28
N SER A 247 -5.39 7.53 -6.59
CA SER A 247 -6.52 8.26 -6.01
C SER A 247 -6.72 9.57 -6.77
N PHE A 248 -7.97 9.82 -7.18
CA PHE A 248 -8.43 11.07 -7.79
C PHE A 248 -9.15 11.94 -6.79
#